data_e62d2bac79b45b2d9cc8c6bc477aa6c9
#
_entry.id   e62d2bac79b45b2d9cc8c6bc477aa6c9
#
_cell.length_a   1.000
_cell.length_b   1.000
_cell.length_c   1.000
_cell.angle_alpha   90.00
_cell.angle_beta   90.00
_cell.angle_gamma   90.00
#
_symmetry.space_group_name_H-M   'P 1'
#
loop_
_entity.id
_entity.type
_entity.pdbx_description
1 polymer ?
#
loop_
_entity_poly.entity_id
_entity_poly.type
_entity_poly.pdbx_seq_one_letter_code
_entity_poly.pdbx_strand_id
1 'polypeptide(L)'
;MFDLRTAARDVGFFYLSGHGITQPEIDAVMGAARGFFALPEADKLAIEMVKSPQFRGYTRAGGELTRGRADWREQLDIGVERATIAQGPGVPAWTRLQGPNQWPAALPDLKPALLGWQAKATDVAIRLLKAFALSLDQPEDAFDAIYRSEPNHRMKIVRYPGRDTTGDDQGVGAHKDGGFLTLLLQDENKGLQVEYDGSWVDVDPIPQTLVVNIGELLELASNGYLRATVHRVVTPPAGIERISVPFFFSARLDATVPLLDLPEELAAEARGPASDPDNPLFRNVGTNVLKSRLRSHPDVARRHYADLLEKASAAS
;
A
#
# COMPACT_ATOMS: atom_id res chain seq x y z
N MET A 1 -17.54 4.48 -17.52
CA MET A 1 -18.06 4.15 -16.18
C MET A 1 -18.33 2.66 -16.05
N PHE A 2 -19.09 2.05 -16.96
CA PHE A 2 -19.42 0.63 -16.91
C PHE A 2 -18.16 -0.27 -16.85
N ASP A 3 -17.17 -0.04 -17.69
CA ASP A 3 -15.93 -0.84 -17.73
C ASP A 3 -15.13 -0.76 -16.42
N LEU A 4 -15.04 0.43 -15.79
CA LEU A 4 -14.35 0.61 -14.52
C LEU A 4 -15.02 -0.19 -13.41
N ARG A 5 -16.35 -0.07 -13.30
CA ARG A 5 -17.15 -0.80 -12.30
C ARG A 5 -17.02 -2.31 -12.48
N THR A 6 -17.15 -2.82 -13.71
CA THR A 6 -17.04 -4.23 -14.02
C THR A 6 -15.67 -4.79 -13.69
N ALA A 7 -14.59 -4.12 -14.11
CA ALA A 7 -13.23 -4.56 -13.81
C ALA A 7 -12.96 -4.61 -12.29
N ALA A 8 -13.42 -3.61 -11.54
CA ALA A 8 -13.22 -3.54 -10.10
C ALA A 8 -14.11 -4.53 -9.31
N ARG A 9 -15.32 -4.86 -9.82
CA ARG A 9 -16.22 -5.86 -9.23
C ARG A 9 -15.72 -7.29 -9.50
N ASP A 10 -15.33 -7.59 -10.74
CA ASP A 10 -15.08 -8.96 -11.17
C ASP A 10 -13.64 -9.39 -10.85
N VAL A 11 -12.68 -8.48 -11.06
CA VAL A 11 -11.25 -8.77 -10.90
C VAL A 11 -10.62 -7.99 -9.74
N GLY A 12 -11.04 -6.74 -9.51
CA GLY A 12 -10.42 -5.84 -8.51
C GLY A 12 -9.06 -5.29 -8.93
N PHE A 13 -8.60 -5.58 -10.16
CA PHE A 13 -7.35 -5.12 -10.76
C PHE A 13 -7.57 -4.66 -12.19
N PHE A 14 -6.90 -3.59 -12.60
CA PHE A 14 -6.92 -3.10 -13.98
C PHE A 14 -5.70 -2.23 -14.29
N TYR A 15 -5.40 -2.05 -15.58
CA TYR A 15 -4.41 -1.08 -16.03
C TYR A 15 -5.06 0.28 -16.25
N LEU A 16 -4.39 1.33 -15.81
CA LEU A 16 -4.79 2.71 -16.00
C LEU A 16 -3.83 3.39 -16.96
N SER A 17 -4.31 3.75 -18.14
CA SER A 17 -3.63 4.63 -19.09
C SER A 17 -4.20 6.05 -19.03
N GLY A 18 -3.51 7.02 -19.63
CA GLY A 18 -4.01 8.41 -19.67
C GLY A 18 -4.16 9.08 -18.31
N HIS A 19 -3.43 8.60 -17.30
CA HIS A 19 -3.46 9.11 -15.92
C HIS A 19 -2.91 10.53 -15.76
N GLY A 20 -2.27 11.10 -16.80
CA GLY A 20 -1.75 12.45 -16.80
C GLY A 20 -0.35 12.63 -16.21
N ILE A 21 0.29 11.56 -15.73
CA ILE A 21 1.70 11.57 -15.33
C ILE A 21 2.55 11.34 -16.58
N THR A 22 3.50 12.20 -16.82
CA THR A 22 4.34 12.19 -18.04
C THR A 22 5.48 11.18 -17.94
N GLN A 23 6.03 10.75 -19.08
CA GLN A 23 7.19 9.84 -19.10
C GLN A 23 8.40 10.40 -18.32
N PRO A 24 8.79 11.69 -18.45
CA PRO A 24 9.87 12.23 -17.65
C PRO A 24 9.64 12.16 -16.12
N GLU A 25 8.39 12.28 -15.65
CA GLU A 25 8.04 12.12 -14.24
C GLU A 25 8.15 10.66 -13.79
N ILE A 26 7.77 9.72 -14.65
CA ILE A 26 7.97 8.28 -14.43
C ILE A 26 9.48 7.96 -14.35
N ASP A 27 10.25 8.44 -15.32
CA ASP A 27 11.70 8.20 -15.38
C ASP A 27 12.41 8.80 -14.15
N ALA A 28 11.96 9.96 -13.67
CA ALA A 28 12.52 10.62 -12.50
C ALA A 28 12.33 9.78 -11.22
N VAL A 29 11.12 9.26 -10.96
CA VAL A 29 10.88 8.43 -9.77
C VAL A 29 11.58 7.08 -9.87
N MET A 30 11.60 6.45 -11.05
CA MET A 30 12.31 5.19 -11.26
C MET A 30 13.83 5.36 -11.14
N GLY A 31 14.37 6.46 -11.69
CA GLY A 31 15.78 6.84 -11.52
C GLY A 31 16.16 7.08 -10.06
N ALA A 32 15.31 7.80 -9.32
CA ALA A 32 15.51 8.03 -7.89
C ALA A 32 15.46 6.70 -7.08
N ALA A 33 14.57 5.78 -7.42
CA ALA A 33 14.51 4.45 -6.80
C ALA A 33 15.80 3.64 -7.08
N ARG A 34 16.25 3.58 -8.33
CA ARG A 34 17.52 2.91 -8.69
C ARG A 34 18.71 3.55 -7.98
N GLY A 35 18.77 4.87 -7.94
CA GLY A 35 19.83 5.62 -7.24
C GLY A 35 19.89 5.31 -5.74
N PHE A 36 18.71 5.19 -5.09
CA PHE A 36 18.64 4.82 -3.69
C PHE A 36 19.16 3.39 -3.43
N PHE A 37 18.74 2.41 -4.22
CA PHE A 37 19.17 1.02 -4.02
C PHE A 37 20.64 0.81 -4.38
N ALA A 38 21.23 1.67 -5.20
CA ALA A 38 22.66 1.67 -5.52
C ALA A 38 23.55 2.28 -4.41
N LEU A 39 22.96 2.94 -3.41
CA LEU A 39 23.72 3.48 -2.28
C LEU A 39 24.46 2.35 -1.51
N PRO A 40 25.62 2.66 -0.91
CA PRO A 40 26.26 1.76 0.04
C PRO A 40 25.26 1.30 1.14
N GLU A 41 25.41 0.07 1.57
CA GLU A 41 24.50 -0.48 2.60
C GLU A 41 24.46 0.36 3.88
N ALA A 42 25.61 0.91 4.28
CA ALA A 42 25.73 1.78 5.45
C ALA A 42 24.81 3.01 5.35
N ASP A 43 24.71 3.64 4.18
CA ASP A 43 23.86 4.82 3.98
C ASP A 43 22.36 4.44 4.01
N LYS A 44 21.99 3.28 3.46
CA LYS A 44 20.62 2.76 3.57
C LYS A 44 20.27 2.43 5.02
N LEU A 45 21.18 1.81 5.76
CA LEU A 45 20.99 1.45 7.17
C LEU A 45 21.02 2.68 8.11
N ALA A 46 21.60 3.79 7.70
CA ALA A 46 21.50 5.03 8.47
C ALA A 46 20.04 5.46 8.70
N ILE A 47 19.15 5.11 7.76
CA ILE A 47 17.71 5.38 7.82
C ILE A 47 16.87 4.10 7.98
N GLU A 48 17.40 3.07 8.63
CA GLU A 48 16.70 1.82 8.84
C GLU A 48 15.35 2.02 9.56
N MET A 49 14.30 1.36 9.10
CA MET A 49 12.92 1.54 9.57
C MET A 49 12.76 1.31 11.08
N VAL A 50 13.53 0.40 11.66
CA VAL A 50 13.49 0.11 13.10
C VAL A 50 13.79 1.33 13.98
N LYS A 51 14.34 2.41 13.42
CA LYS A 51 14.60 3.67 14.12
C LYS A 51 13.40 4.60 14.19
N SER A 52 12.35 4.32 13.40
CA SER A 52 11.14 5.15 13.25
C SER A 52 9.90 4.50 13.85
N PRO A 53 9.30 5.06 14.90
CA PRO A 53 8.02 4.59 15.41
C PRO A 53 6.87 4.74 14.41
N GLN A 54 7.07 5.51 13.34
CA GLN A 54 6.09 5.72 12.27
C GLN A 54 6.17 4.66 11.17
N PHE A 55 7.06 3.65 11.28
CA PHE A 55 7.33 2.66 10.23
C PHE A 55 7.77 3.32 8.92
N ARG A 56 8.71 4.28 9.02
CA ARG A 56 9.32 4.97 7.87
C ARG A 56 10.79 4.59 7.76
N GLY A 57 11.29 4.43 6.56
CA GLY A 57 12.70 4.17 6.32
C GLY A 57 12.96 2.87 5.59
N TYR A 58 14.23 2.47 5.57
CA TYR A 58 14.73 1.32 4.82
C TYR A 58 14.50 0.00 5.57
N THR A 59 14.09 -1.01 4.82
CA THR A 59 14.01 -2.40 5.28
C THR A 59 14.80 -3.30 4.33
N ARG A 60 15.70 -4.12 4.88
CA ARG A 60 16.50 -5.09 4.12
C ARG A 60 15.63 -6.22 3.56
N ALA A 61 16.16 -6.94 2.57
CA ALA A 61 15.54 -8.16 2.09
C ALA A 61 15.31 -9.17 3.24
N GLY A 62 14.08 -9.69 3.32
CA GLY A 62 13.65 -10.56 4.41
C GLY A 62 13.24 -9.86 5.71
N GLY A 63 13.29 -8.51 5.78
CA GLY A 63 12.94 -7.76 6.98
C GLY A 63 11.45 -7.50 7.17
N GLU A 64 10.64 -7.54 6.10
CA GLU A 64 9.18 -7.47 6.18
C GLU A 64 8.57 -8.87 6.08
N LEU A 65 7.48 -9.10 6.81
CA LEU A 65 6.79 -10.38 6.84
C LEU A 65 5.40 -10.27 6.22
N THR A 66 5.09 -11.21 5.32
CA THR A 66 3.71 -11.44 4.85
C THR A 66 3.24 -12.79 5.40
N ARG A 67 2.17 -12.76 6.21
CA ARG A 67 1.64 -13.95 6.89
C ARG A 67 2.70 -14.75 7.65
N GLY A 68 3.64 -14.04 8.30
CA GLY A 68 4.71 -14.64 9.10
C GLY A 68 5.90 -15.19 8.32
N ARG A 69 5.89 -15.12 6.98
CA ARG A 69 7.03 -15.52 6.13
C ARG A 69 7.75 -14.28 5.60
N ALA A 70 9.08 -14.35 5.52
CA ALA A 70 9.93 -13.26 5.05
C ALA A 70 9.75 -13.01 3.54
N ASP A 71 9.54 -11.74 3.17
CA ASP A 71 9.50 -11.29 1.79
C ASP A 71 10.92 -11.03 1.27
N TRP A 72 11.26 -11.56 0.09
CA TRP A 72 12.57 -11.35 -0.52
C TRP A 72 12.59 -10.06 -1.34
N ARG A 73 12.57 -8.93 -0.62
CA ARG A 73 12.67 -7.58 -1.18
C ARG A 73 13.33 -6.65 -0.20
N GLU A 74 14.02 -5.65 -0.70
CA GLU A 74 14.39 -4.48 0.08
C GLU A 74 13.54 -3.28 -0.33
N GLN A 75 13.32 -2.34 0.57
CA GLN A 75 12.40 -1.25 0.33
C GLN A 75 12.70 -0.02 1.17
N LEU A 76 12.23 1.14 0.70
CA LEU A 76 12.10 2.36 1.48
C LEU A 76 10.62 2.72 1.62
N ASP A 77 10.13 2.75 2.85
CA ASP A 77 8.77 3.19 3.18
C ASP A 77 8.74 4.67 3.52
N ILE A 78 7.88 5.42 2.86
CA ILE A 78 7.57 6.81 3.17
C ILE A 78 6.06 7.02 3.31
N GLY A 79 5.67 8.09 3.98
CA GLY A 79 4.29 8.54 4.07
C GLY A 79 4.22 10.05 3.98
N VAL A 80 3.10 10.61 4.38
CA VAL A 80 2.92 12.06 4.45
C VAL A 80 3.86 12.65 5.48
N GLU A 81 4.60 13.70 5.11
CA GLU A 81 5.45 14.46 6.03
C GLU A 81 4.58 15.27 6.99
N ARG A 82 4.67 14.95 8.28
CA ARG A 82 3.92 15.63 9.34
C ARG A 82 4.72 15.68 10.64
N ALA A 83 4.36 16.60 11.52
CA ALA A 83 4.82 16.57 12.90
C ALA A 83 4.24 15.36 13.66
N THR A 84 4.98 14.86 14.63
CA THR A 84 4.50 13.81 15.54
C THR A 84 3.40 14.36 16.45
N ILE A 85 2.46 13.48 16.82
CA ILE A 85 1.43 13.78 17.81
C ILE A 85 1.98 13.41 19.20
N ALA A 86 1.86 14.35 20.17
CA ALA A 86 2.24 14.09 21.55
C ALA A 86 1.43 12.92 22.12
N GLN A 87 2.10 11.97 22.76
CA GLN A 87 1.47 10.80 23.35
C GLN A 87 1.13 11.05 24.80
N GLY A 88 0.02 10.45 25.29
CA GLY A 88 -0.42 10.59 26.66
C GLY A 88 -1.69 9.77 26.94
N PRO A 89 -2.24 9.85 28.17
CA PRO A 89 -3.46 9.16 28.52
C PRO A 89 -4.62 9.56 27.60
N GLY A 90 -5.34 8.56 27.06
CA GLY A 90 -6.49 8.77 26.17
C GLY A 90 -6.14 9.05 24.70
N VAL A 91 -4.87 9.22 24.34
CA VAL A 91 -4.46 9.38 22.95
C VAL A 91 -4.46 8.01 22.26
N PRO A 92 -5.18 7.83 21.13
CA PRO A 92 -5.23 6.55 20.42
C PRO A 92 -3.83 6.12 19.94
N ALA A 93 -3.49 4.84 20.12
CA ALA A 93 -2.16 4.32 19.79
C ALA A 93 -1.77 4.50 18.29
N TRP A 94 -2.74 4.50 17.38
CA TRP A 94 -2.49 4.72 15.95
C TRP A 94 -1.98 6.13 15.63
N THR A 95 -2.11 7.11 16.53
CA THR A 95 -1.53 8.45 16.33
C THR A 95 -0.01 8.43 16.27
N ARG A 96 0.65 7.39 16.83
CA ARG A 96 2.09 7.16 16.71
C ARG A 96 2.55 6.93 15.26
N LEU A 97 1.64 6.59 14.36
CA LEU A 97 1.93 6.43 12.92
C LEU A 97 2.20 7.75 12.20
N GLN A 98 1.79 8.89 12.80
CA GLN A 98 2.04 10.21 12.24
C GLN A 98 3.42 10.72 12.63
N GLY A 99 4.18 11.20 11.66
CA GLY A 99 5.50 11.79 11.88
C GLY A 99 6.30 11.97 10.60
N PRO A 100 7.58 12.34 10.73
CA PRO A 100 8.46 12.59 9.59
C PRO A 100 8.90 11.30 8.91
N ASN A 101 9.31 11.42 7.65
CA ASN A 101 10.08 10.40 6.97
C ASN A 101 11.56 10.45 7.37
N GLN A 102 12.29 9.38 7.05
CA GLN A 102 13.75 9.33 7.13
C GLN A 102 14.31 9.45 5.72
N TRP A 103 15.31 10.33 5.54
CA TRP A 103 15.93 10.59 4.24
C TRP A 103 17.43 10.33 4.29
N PRO A 104 18.04 9.64 3.28
CA PRO A 104 19.46 9.39 3.26
C PRO A 104 20.22 10.69 2.93
N ALA A 105 21.21 11.04 3.74
CA ALA A 105 22.04 12.23 3.49
C ALA A 105 22.84 12.13 2.18
N ALA A 106 23.19 10.90 1.77
CA ALA A 106 23.95 10.63 0.56
C ALA A 106 23.17 10.87 -0.75
N LEU A 107 21.83 11.02 -0.68
CA LEU A 107 20.99 11.22 -1.87
C LEU A 107 19.90 12.28 -1.59
N PRO A 108 20.25 13.57 -1.49
CA PRO A 108 19.31 14.64 -1.12
C PRO A 108 18.17 14.82 -2.12
N ASP A 109 18.38 14.53 -3.41
CA ASP A 109 17.37 14.66 -4.47
C ASP A 109 16.29 13.56 -4.41
N LEU A 110 16.48 12.52 -3.61
CA LEU A 110 15.47 11.48 -3.40
C LEU A 110 14.18 12.05 -2.81
N LYS A 111 14.30 12.94 -1.82
CA LYS A 111 13.13 13.53 -1.15
C LYS A 111 12.22 14.28 -2.11
N PRO A 112 12.65 15.27 -2.88
CA PRO A 112 11.78 15.98 -3.81
C PRO A 112 11.21 15.06 -4.91
N ALA A 113 11.98 14.08 -5.39
CA ALA A 113 11.48 13.14 -6.41
C ALA A 113 10.34 12.28 -5.88
N LEU A 114 10.48 11.66 -4.71
CA LEU A 114 9.45 10.80 -4.13
C LEU A 114 8.22 11.58 -3.65
N LEU A 115 8.39 12.76 -3.07
CA LEU A 115 7.25 13.60 -2.66
C LEU A 115 6.52 14.17 -3.87
N GLY A 116 7.22 14.51 -4.95
CA GLY A 116 6.62 14.93 -6.21
C GLY A 116 5.75 13.82 -6.84
N TRP A 117 6.28 12.59 -6.89
CA TRP A 117 5.50 11.42 -7.31
C TRP A 117 4.28 11.18 -6.42
N GLN A 118 4.47 11.24 -5.09
CA GLN A 118 3.40 11.04 -4.12
C GLN A 118 2.24 12.03 -4.36
N ALA A 119 2.52 13.30 -4.64
CA ALA A 119 1.50 14.29 -4.95
C ALA A 119 0.73 13.93 -6.23
N LYS A 120 1.43 13.56 -7.32
CA LYS A 120 0.80 13.13 -8.58
C LYS A 120 -0.08 11.89 -8.40
N ALA A 121 0.43 10.88 -7.71
CA ALA A 121 -0.33 9.66 -7.42
C ALA A 121 -1.57 9.95 -6.56
N THR A 122 -1.49 10.91 -5.63
CA THR A 122 -2.64 11.37 -4.83
C THR A 122 -3.74 11.95 -5.71
N ASP A 123 -3.38 12.83 -6.66
CA ASP A 123 -4.35 13.44 -7.58
C ASP A 123 -5.03 12.38 -8.47
N VAL A 124 -4.27 11.39 -8.93
CA VAL A 124 -4.82 10.27 -9.71
C VAL A 124 -5.77 9.43 -8.85
N ALA A 125 -5.39 9.09 -7.63
CA ALA A 125 -6.21 8.28 -6.72
C ALA A 125 -7.52 8.99 -6.34
N ILE A 126 -7.50 10.29 -6.09
CA ILE A 126 -8.70 11.08 -5.79
C ILE A 126 -9.67 11.08 -6.99
N ARG A 127 -9.16 11.28 -8.21
CA ARG A 127 -9.98 11.21 -9.43
C ARG A 127 -10.60 9.83 -9.63
N LEU A 128 -9.84 8.77 -9.37
CA LEU A 128 -10.36 7.40 -9.43
C LEU A 128 -11.43 7.16 -8.37
N LEU A 129 -11.23 7.63 -7.13
CA LEU A 129 -12.20 7.43 -6.05
C LEU A 129 -13.53 8.13 -6.35
N LYS A 130 -13.49 9.34 -6.94
CA LYS A 130 -14.66 10.04 -7.45
C LYS A 130 -15.34 9.28 -8.59
N ALA A 131 -14.56 8.75 -9.54
CA ALA A 131 -15.09 7.91 -10.61
C ALA A 131 -15.74 6.62 -10.07
N PHE A 132 -15.19 6.01 -9.03
CA PHE A 132 -15.82 4.88 -8.35
C PHE A 132 -17.13 5.28 -7.67
N ALA A 133 -17.18 6.40 -6.95
CA ALA A 133 -18.43 6.89 -6.37
C ALA A 133 -19.52 7.01 -7.44
N LEU A 134 -19.25 7.72 -8.53
CA LEU A 134 -20.19 7.87 -9.65
C LEU A 134 -20.55 6.52 -10.30
N SER A 135 -19.60 5.60 -10.42
CA SER A 135 -19.87 4.27 -11.00
C SER A 135 -20.77 3.38 -10.15
N LEU A 136 -20.88 3.71 -8.86
CA LEU A 136 -21.74 3.06 -7.88
C LEU A 136 -23.05 3.83 -7.63
N ASP A 137 -23.37 4.77 -8.52
CA ASP A 137 -24.53 5.67 -8.43
C ASP A 137 -24.57 6.47 -7.12
N GLN A 138 -23.38 6.83 -6.60
CA GLN A 138 -23.21 7.68 -5.45
C GLN A 138 -22.82 9.11 -5.84
N PRO A 139 -23.05 10.11 -4.97
CA PRO A 139 -22.50 11.45 -5.18
C PRO A 139 -20.98 11.43 -5.42
N GLU A 140 -20.48 12.28 -6.30
CA GLU A 140 -19.04 12.38 -6.61
C GLU A 140 -18.17 12.60 -5.36
N ASP A 141 -18.70 13.27 -4.36
CA ASP A 141 -18.04 13.62 -3.10
C ASP A 141 -18.31 12.64 -1.96
N ALA A 142 -18.86 11.46 -2.24
CA ALA A 142 -19.22 10.45 -1.22
C ALA A 142 -18.05 10.08 -0.28
N PHE A 143 -16.81 10.17 -0.76
CA PHE A 143 -15.61 9.88 0.02
C PHE A 143 -14.83 11.11 0.49
N ASP A 144 -15.25 12.34 0.11
CA ASP A 144 -14.48 13.55 0.40
C ASP A 144 -14.20 13.74 1.90
N ALA A 145 -15.15 13.43 2.75
CA ALA A 145 -15.03 13.60 4.19
C ALA A 145 -13.86 12.80 4.81
N ILE A 146 -13.43 11.69 4.20
CA ILE A 146 -12.39 10.82 4.75
C ILE A 146 -10.98 11.20 4.30
N TYR A 147 -10.80 12.02 3.26
CA TYR A 147 -9.48 12.39 2.76
C TYR A 147 -9.26 13.90 2.53
N ARG A 148 -10.30 14.74 2.50
CA ARG A 148 -10.24 16.14 2.07
C ARG A 148 -9.17 16.98 2.76
N SER A 149 -8.93 16.80 4.05
CA SER A 149 -7.99 17.63 4.82
C SER A 149 -6.63 16.96 5.05
N GLU A 150 -6.59 15.66 5.31
CA GLU A 150 -5.38 14.98 5.75
C GLU A 150 -5.36 13.49 5.39
N PRO A 151 -5.32 13.10 4.11
CA PRO A 151 -5.23 11.69 3.74
C PRO A 151 -3.95 11.08 4.30
N ASN A 152 -4.01 9.82 4.71
CA ASN A 152 -2.84 9.09 5.23
C ASN A 152 -2.35 8.09 4.20
N HIS A 153 -1.93 8.58 3.06
CA HIS A 153 -1.32 7.73 2.05
C HIS A 153 0.11 7.34 2.42
N ARG A 154 0.54 6.21 1.88
CA ARG A 154 1.88 5.67 2.01
C ARG A 154 2.40 5.28 0.64
N MET A 155 3.71 5.27 0.52
CA MET A 155 4.39 4.87 -0.70
C MET A 155 5.61 4.06 -0.34
N LYS A 156 5.98 3.14 -1.20
CA LYS A 156 7.27 2.45 -1.16
C LYS A 156 7.99 2.61 -2.48
N ILE A 157 9.31 2.62 -2.44
CA ILE A 157 10.12 2.13 -3.55
C ILE A 157 10.62 0.75 -3.14
N VAL A 158 10.51 -0.21 -4.03
CA VAL A 158 10.80 -1.62 -3.74
C VAL A 158 11.73 -2.19 -4.80
N ARG A 159 12.77 -2.89 -4.34
CA ARG A 159 13.67 -3.69 -5.18
C ARG A 159 13.55 -5.16 -4.81
N TYR A 160 13.36 -5.99 -5.81
CA TYR A 160 13.38 -7.44 -5.72
C TYR A 160 14.67 -7.94 -6.36
N PRO A 161 15.73 -8.22 -5.58
CA PRO A 161 16.95 -8.77 -6.13
C PRO A 161 16.71 -10.22 -6.58
N GLY A 162 17.11 -10.53 -7.80
CA GLY A 162 16.95 -11.87 -8.34
C GLY A 162 17.79 -12.89 -7.61
N ARG A 163 17.26 -14.10 -7.47
CA ARG A 163 17.95 -15.24 -6.85
C ARG A 163 17.53 -16.55 -7.48
N ASP A 164 18.21 -17.63 -7.12
CA ASP A 164 17.69 -18.98 -7.36
C ASP A 164 16.40 -19.17 -6.54
N THR A 165 15.31 -19.50 -7.24
CA THR A 165 13.96 -19.63 -6.67
C THR A 165 13.50 -21.08 -6.52
N THR A 166 14.39 -22.07 -6.68
CA THR A 166 14.03 -23.49 -6.60
C THR A 166 13.46 -23.91 -5.26
N GLY A 167 13.82 -23.23 -4.17
CA GLY A 167 13.32 -23.51 -2.82
C GLY A 167 12.22 -22.56 -2.34
N ASP A 168 12.22 -21.31 -2.78
CA ASP A 168 11.27 -20.27 -2.38
C ASP A 168 11.30 -19.10 -3.35
N ASP A 169 10.17 -18.82 -3.97
CA ASP A 169 9.98 -17.73 -4.94
C ASP A 169 9.27 -16.49 -4.37
N GLN A 170 9.06 -16.43 -3.04
CA GLN A 170 8.31 -15.33 -2.42
C GLN A 170 9.08 -14.00 -2.45
N GLY A 171 8.76 -13.13 -3.42
CA GLY A 171 9.11 -11.71 -3.38
C GLY A 171 8.21 -10.95 -2.41
N VAL A 172 6.89 -11.15 -2.52
CA VAL A 172 5.86 -10.77 -1.55
C VAL A 172 4.84 -11.89 -1.45
N GLY A 173 4.53 -12.32 -0.24
CA GLY A 173 3.51 -13.34 0.00
C GLY A 173 2.11 -12.90 -0.41
N ALA A 174 1.21 -13.86 -0.62
CA ALA A 174 -0.17 -13.62 -0.98
C ALA A 174 -0.90 -12.79 0.08
N HIS A 175 -1.46 -11.64 -0.33
CA HIS A 175 -2.14 -10.68 0.56
C HIS A 175 -3.16 -9.84 -0.20
N LYS A 176 -3.98 -9.09 0.55
CA LYS A 176 -4.79 -7.96 0.08
C LYS A 176 -4.22 -6.65 0.59
N ASP A 177 -4.43 -5.56 -0.13
CA ASP A 177 -4.04 -4.23 0.34
C ASP A 177 -5.08 -3.65 1.29
N GLY A 178 -4.64 -3.14 2.44
CA GLY A 178 -5.52 -2.64 3.50
C GLY A 178 -6.01 -1.20 3.35
N GLY A 179 -5.76 -0.52 2.20
CA GLY A 179 -6.20 0.86 1.93
C GLY A 179 -7.49 0.93 1.12
N PHE A 180 -7.71 2.10 0.47
CA PHE A 180 -8.80 2.28 -0.49
C PHE A 180 -8.37 1.85 -1.90
N LEU A 181 -7.25 2.37 -2.39
CA LEU A 181 -6.69 2.10 -3.71
C LEU A 181 -5.18 1.95 -3.63
N THR A 182 -4.64 1.07 -4.44
CA THR A 182 -3.20 1.03 -4.72
C THR A 182 -2.97 1.41 -6.17
N LEU A 183 -2.00 2.29 -6.41
CA LEU A 183 -1.49 2.63 -7.73
C LEU A 183 -0.05 2.14 -7.79
N LEU A 184 0.22 1.20 -8.67
CA LEU A 184 1.53 0.57 -8.80
C LEU A 184 2.18 0.95 -10.12
N LEU A 185 3.35 1.57 -10.03
CA LEU A 185 4.28 1.69 -11.15
C LEU A 185 5.24 0.50 -11.13
N GLN A 186 5.42 -0.14 -12.28
CA GLN A 186 6.35 -1.25 -12.48
C GLN A 186 7.46 -0.85 -13.45
N ASP A 187 8.65 -1.42 -13.29
CA ASP A 187 9.65 -1.45 -14.36
C ASP A 187 9.27 -2.50 -15.43
N GLU A 188 10.19 -2.81 -16.32
CA GLU A 188 10.00 -3.76 -17.43
C GLU A 188 9.97 -5.23 -16.99
N ASN A 189 10.31 -5.53 -15.73
CA ASN A 189 10.44 -6.91 -15.25
C ASN A 189 9.13 -7.43 -14.61
N LYS A 190 8.77 -8.66 -14.98
CA LYS A 190 7.59 -9.37 -14.47
C LYS A 190 7.75 -9.77 -13.01
N GLY A 191 6.66 -10.21 -12.38
CA GLY A 191 6.65 -10.78 -11.05
C GLY A 191 5.35 -10.57 -10.27
N LEU A 192 4.56 -9.55 -10.60
CA LEU A 192 3.24 -9.37 -9.99
C LEU A 192 2.27 -10.42 -10.53
N GLN A 193 1.56 -11.08 -9.63
CA GLN A 193 0.50 -12.03 -9.94
C GLN A 193 -0.75 -11.74 -9.11
N VAL A 194 -1.90 -11.90 -9.72
CA VAL A 194 -3.22 -11.76 -9.08
C VAL A 194 -3.93 -13.10 -9.07
N GLU A 195 -4.63 -13.40 -7.98
CA GLU A 195 -5.48 -14.58 -7.89
C GLU A 195 -6.81 -14.33 -8.59
N TYR A 196 -7.07 -15.08 -9.65
CA TYR A 196 -8.31 -15.01 -10.39
C TYR A 196 -8.82 -16.42 -10.70
N ASP A 197 -10.04 -16.72 -10.32
CA ASP A 197 -10.70 -18.01 -10.50
C ASP A 197 -9.85 -19.22 -10.04
N GLY A 198 -9.25 -19.09 -8.85
CA GLY A 198 -8.42 -20.12 -8.22
C GLY A 198 -7.04 -20.32 -8.85
N SER A 199 -6.63 -19.44 -9.77
CA SER A 199 -5.34 -19.50 -10.46
C SER A 199 -4.56 -18.19 -10.33
N TRP A 200 -3.21 -18.27 -10.38
CA TRP A 200 -2.37 -17.09 -10.45
C TRP A 200 -2.23 -16.61 -11.88
N VAL A 201 -2.56 -15.35 -12.11
CA VAL A 201 -2.46 -14.68 -13.42
C VAL A 201 -1.38 -13.60 -13.35
N ASP A 202 -0.46 -13.59 -14.30
CA ASP A 202 0.58 -12.57 -14.40
C ASP A 202 -0.02 -11.20 -14.76
N VAL A 203 0.46 -10.15 -14.08
CA VAL A 203 0.16 -8.76 -14.40
C VAL A 203 1.41 -8.16 -15.05
N ASP A 204 1.51 -8.35 -16.36
CA ASP A 204 2.66 -7.93 -17.14
C ASP A 204 2.84 -6.41 -17.13
N PRO A 205 4.10 -5.90 -17.09
CA PRO A 205 4.34 -4.48 -17.22
C PRO A 205 3.91 -3.97 -18.59
N ILE A 206 3.10 -2.91 -18.62
CA ILE A 206 2.70 -2.19 -19.83
C ILE A 206 3.27 -0.78 -19.75
N PRO A 207 4.07 -0.33 -20.73
CA PRO A 207 4.64 1.03 -20.73
C PRO A 207 3.57 2.11 -20.56
N GLN A 208 3.88 3.16 -19.80
CA GLN A 208 3.00 4.30 -19.54
C GLN A 208 1.66 3.94 -18.93
N THR A 209 1.58 2.84 -18.18
CA THR A 209 0.39 2.50 -17.39
C THR A 209 0.73 2.37 -15.91
N LEU A 210 -0.28 2.57 -15.08
CA LEU A 210 -0.27 2.15 -13.68
C LEU A 210 -1.15 0.91 -13.55
N VAL A 211 -0.75 -0.03 -12.73
CA VAL A 211 -1.67 -1.06 -12.25
C VAL A 211 -2.44 -0.49 -11.07
N VAL A 212 -3.75 -0.63 -11.10
CA VAL A 212 -4.63 -0.18 -10.00
C VAL A 212 -5.33 -1.38 -9.40
N ASN A 213 -5.34 -1.46 -8.07
CA ASN A 213 -6.15 -2.44 -7.37
C ASN A 213 -6.98 -1.83 -6.24
N ILE A 214 -8.11 -2.46 -6.00
CA ILE A 214 -9.02 -2.16 -4.90
C ILE A 214 -8.42 -2.67 -3.59
N GLY A 215 -8.48 -1.83 -2.55
CA GLY A 215 -8.10 -2.21 -1.19
C GLY A 215 -9.29 -2.63 -0.31
N GLU A 216 -8.99 -3.28 0.81
CA GLU A 216 -9.99 -3.82 1.74
C GLU A 216 -10.96 -2.76 2.29
N LEU A 217 -10.51 -1.49 2.44
CA LEU A 217 -11.41 -0.43 2.93
C LEU A 217 -12.42 0.03 1.87
N LEU A 218 -12.09 -0.03 0.59
CA LEU A 218 -13.05 0.26 -0.48
C LEU A 218 -13.98 -0.94 -0.72
N GLU A 219 -13.48 -2.16 -0.58
CA GLU A 219 -14.32 -3.37 -0.53
C GLU A 219 -15.35 -3.26 0.60
N LEU A 220 -14.92 -2.88 1.82
CA LEU A 220 -15.79 -2.66 2.97
C LEU A 220 -16.83 -1.55 2.70
N ALA A 221 -16.39 -0.40 2.17
CA ALA A 221 -17.27 0.73 1.88
C ALA A 221 -18.40 0.37 0.91
N SER A 222 -18.11 -0.48 -0.08
CA SER A 222 -19.06 -0.95 -1.10
C SER A 222 -19.79 -2.24 -0.71
N ASN A 223 -19.73 -2.64 0.57
CA ASN A 223 -20.30 -3.90 1.06
C ASN A 223 -19.90 -5.14 0.22
N GLY A 224 -18.64 -5.17 -0.25
CA GLY A 224 -18.11 -6.25 -1.07
C GLY A 224 -18.62 -6.26 -2.51
N TYR A 225 -19.21 -5.18 -3.00
CA TYR A 225 -19.50 -5.01 -4.42
C TYR A 225 -18.20 -4.84 -5.23
N LEU A 226 -17.31 -3.93 -4.81
CA LEU A 226 -15.95 -3.83 -5.32
C LEU A 226 -15.06 -4.85 -4.59
N ARG A 227 -14.13 -5.47 -5.31
CA ARG A 227 -13.37 -6.62 -4.82
C ARG A 227 -11.92 -6.25 -4.51
N ALA A 228 -11.51 -6.41 -3.26
CA ALA A 228 -10.08 -6.46 -2.91
C ALA A 228 -9.55 -7.87 -3.22
N THR A 229 -8.63 -7.98 -4.17
CA THR A 229 -8.19 -9.26 -4.69
C THR A 229 -6.82 -9.63 -4.16
N VAL A 230 -6.64 -10.90 -3.81
CA VAL A 230 -5.38 -11.46 -3.34
C VAL A 230 -4.35 -11.39 -4.47
N HIS A 231 -3.17 -10.90 -4.15
CA HIS A 231 -2.07 -10.81 -5.09
C HIS A 231 -0.73 -11.10 -4.40
N ARG A 232 0.29 -11.42 -5.20
CA ARG A 232 1.64 -11.73 -4.72
C ARG A 232 2.69 -11.20 -5.69
N VAL A 233 3.95 -11.22 -5.26
CA VAL A 233 5.09 -10.99 -6.17
C VAL A 233 6.02 -12.19 -6.12
N VAL A 234 6.32 -12.74 -7.28
CA VAL A 234 7.32 -13.78 -7.47
C VAL A 234 8.69 -13.11 -7.62
N THR A 235 9.69 -13.64 -6.94
CA THR A 235 11.07 -13.16 -7.02
C THR A 235 11.61 -13.39 -8.44
N PRO A 236 12.25 -12.39 -9.09
CA PRO A 236 12.88 -12.61 -10.39
C PRO A 236 14.03 -13.61 -10.30
N PRO A 237 14.38 -14.30 -11.40
CA PRO A 237 15.51 -15.22 -11.45
C PRO A 237 16.84 -14.50 -11.21
N ALA A 238 17.86 -15.26 -10.82
CA ALA A 238 19.21 -14.75 -10.60
C ALA A 238 19.73 -13.92 -11.80
N GLY A 239 20.32 -12.77 -11.52
CA GLY A 239 20.81 -11.83 -12.53
C GLY A 239 19.78 -10.82 -13.04
N ILE A 240 18.51 -10.96 -12.68
CA ILE A 240 17.45 -9.98 -12.97
C ILE A 240 17.08 -9.27 -11.67
N GLU A 241 16.88 -7.97 -11.70
CA GLU A 241 16.23 -7.25 -10.58
C GLU A 241 14.96 -6.58 -11.08
N ARG A 242 13.96 -6.51 -10.21
CA ARG A 242 12.71 -5.81 -10.47
C ARG A 242 12.57 -4.64 -9.52
N ILE A 243 12.14 -3.49 -10.05
CA ILE A 243 11.81 -2.31 -9.25
C ILE A 243 10.33 -1.99 -9.42
N SER A 244 9.68 -1.64 -8.33
CA SER A 244 8.31 -1.13 -8.36
C SER A 244 8.10 -0.01 -7.36
N VAL A 245 7.09 0.83 -7.62
CA VAL A 245 6.74 1.97 -6.79
C VAL A 245 5.24 1.90 -6.46
N PRO A 246 4.84 1.14 -5.43
CA PRO A 246 3.46 1.11 -4.97
C PRO A 246 3.13 2.36 -4.15
N PHE A 247 2.01 2.98 -4.50
CA PHE A 247 1.39 4.06 -3.76
C PHE A 247 0.04 3.59 -3.21
N PHE A 248 -0.10 3.63 -1.88
CA PHE A 248 -1.29 3.16 -1.16
C PHE A 248 -2.11 4.37 -0.71
N PHE A 249 -3.19 4.66 -1.41
CA PHE A 249 -4.10 5.72 -1.02
C PHE A 249 -5.01 5.26 0.12
N SER A 250 -5.06 6.06 1.18
CA SER A 250 -5.89 5.78 2.34
C SER A 250 -6.45 7.07 2.94
N ALA A 251 -7.52 6.92 3.72
CA ALA A 251 -8.18 7.98 4.44
C ALA A 251 -7.33 8.49 5.62
N ARG A 252 -7.83 9.54 6.28
CA ARG A 252 -7.29 10.01 7.56
C ARG A 252 -7.29 8.88 8.58
N LEU A 253 -6.31 8.88 9.48
CA LEU A 253 -6.20 7.82 10.50
C LEU A 253 -7.38 7.80 11.49
N ASP A 254 -7.97 8.96 11.79
CA ASP A 254 -9.14 9.08 12.66
C ASP A 254 -10.48 8.77 11.96
N ALA A 255 -10.45 8.59 10.63
CA ALA A 255 -11.66 8.36 9.87
C ALA A 255 -12.29 7.00 10.17
N THR A 256 -13.61 6.98 10.08
CA THR A 256 -14.43 5.77 10.01
C THR A 256 -14.87 5.57 8.56
N VAL A 257 -14.62 4.39 8.01
CA VAL A 257 -15.01 4.05 6.63
C VAL A 257 -16.52 4.21 6.48
N PRO A 258 -17.01 5.05 5.56
CA PRO A 258 -18.43 5.13 5.25
C PRO A 258 -18.88 3.83 4.57
N LEU A 259 -20.08 3.37 4.91
CA LEU A 259 -20.75 2.31 4.15
C LEU A 259 -21.66 2.99 3.14
N LEU A 260 -21.50 2.65 1.88
CA LEU A 260 -22.32 3.21 0.79
C LEU A 260 -23.70 2.55 0.80
N ASP A 261 -24.72 3.37 0.59
CA ASP A 261 -26.09 2.89 0.36
C ASP A 261 -26.25 2.65 -1.16
N LEU A 262 -25.95 1.43 -1.57
CA LEU A 262 -25.99 1.05 -2.97
C LEU A 262 -27.42 0.92 -3.47
N PRO A 263 -27.73 1.31 -4.73
CA PRO A 263 -28.98 0.97 -5.39
C PRO A 263 -29.28 -0.52 -5.30
N GLU A 264 -30.56 -0.87 -5.26
CA GLU A 264 -31.03 -2.27 -5.06
C GLU A 264 -30.37 -3.25 -6.04
N GLU A 265 -30.22 -2.87 -7.30
CA GLU A 265 -29.59 -3.69 -8.34
C GLU A 265 -28.10 -3.98 -8.01
N LEU A 266 -27.34 -2.99 -7.54
CA LEU A 266 -25.95 -3.18 -7.16
C LEU A 266 -25.83 -3.90 -5.82
N ALA A 267 -26.72 -3.59 -4.87
CA ALA A 267 -26.75 -4.24 -3.57
C ALA A 267 -27.02 -5.74 -3.68
N ALA A 268 -27.86 -6.16 -4.65
CA ALA A 268 -28.14 -7.58 -4.91
C ALA A 268 -26.91 -8.36 -5.42
N GLU A 269 -25.94 -7.68 -6.03
CA GLU A 269 -24.68 -8.27 -6.50
C GLU A 269 -23.56 -8.21 -5.45
N ALA A 270 -23.74 -7.43 -4.38
CA ALA A 270 -22.75 -7.28 -3.32
C ALA A 270 -22.63 -8.58 -2.50
N ARG A 271 -21.38 -9.03 -2.27
CA ARG A 271 -21.07 -10.33 -1.63
C ARG A 271 -20.79 -10.21 -0.14
N GLY A 272 -20.87 -8.98 0.41
CA GLY A 272 -20.31 -8.65 1.71
C GLY A 272 -18.78 -8.52 1.68
N PRO A 273 -18.16 -7.74 2.60
CA PRO A 273 -16.72 -7.66 2.68
C PRO A 273 -16.14 -9.01 3.11
N ALA A 274 -14.99 -9.38 2.54
CA ALA A 274 -14.31 -10.60 2.94
C ALA A 274 -13.95 -10.55 4.43
N SER A 275 -14.23 -11.62 5.15
CA SER A 275 -13.92 -11.78 6.57
C SER A 275 -12.79 -12.77 6.75
N ASP A 276 -11.72 -12.34 7.45
CA ASP A 276 -10.64 -13.21 7.92
C ASP A 276 -10.64 -13.14 9.46
N PRO A 277 -11.04 -14.21 10.17
CA PRO A 277 -11.07 -14.22 11.63
C PRO A 277 -9.71 -13.92 12.28
N ASP A 278 -8.62 -14.31 11.63
CA ASP A 278 -7.25 -14.05 12.10
C ASP A 278 -6.78 -12.64 11.77
N ASN A 279 -7.52 -11.91 10.91
CA ASN A 279 -7.21 -10.55 10.51
C ASN A 279 -8.48 -9.69 10.37
N PRO A 280 -9.25 -9.49 11.44
CA PRO A 280 -10.53 -8.78 11.38
C PRO A 280 -10.35 -7.36 10.83
N LEU A 281 -11.23 -6.94 9.92
CA LEU A 281 -11.26 -5.61 9.35
C LEU A 281 -12.15 -4.70 10.19
N PHE A 282 -11.59 -3.55 10.62
CA PHE A 282 -12.32 -2.54 11.40
C PHE A 282 -12.73 -1.37 10.51
N ARG A 283 -13.81 -0.68 10.87
CA ARG A 283 -14.20 0.55 10.19
C ARG A 283 -13.27 1.74 10.50
N ASN A 284 -12.55 1.72 11.63
CA ASN A 284 -11.57 2.76 11.95
C ASN A 284 -10.26 2.54 11.18
N VAL A 285 -9.87 3.53 10.39
CA VAL A 285 -8.70 3.46 9.50
C VAL A 285 -7.40 3.29 10.28
N GLY A 286 -7.19 4.10 11.32
CA GLY A 286 -5.95 4.08 12.11
C GLY A 286 -5.73 2.75 12.81
N THR A 287 -6.79 2.13 13.31
CA THR A 287 -6.73 0.79 13.93
C THR A 287 -6.27 -0.28 12.92
N ASN A 288 -6.82 -0.26 11.69
CA ASN A 288 -6.39 -1.22 10.65
C ASN A 288 -4.93 -1.00 10.24
N VAL A 289 -4.53 0.27 10.03
CA VAL A 289 -3.16 0.59 9.65
C VAL A 289 -2.18 0.14 10.74
N LEU A 290 -2.45 0.45 12.01
CA LEU A 290 -1.57 0.06 13.11
C LEU A 290 -1.47 -1.46 13.23
N LYS A 291 -2.60 -2.17 13.22
CA LYS A 291 -2.65 -3.64 13.25
C LYS A 291 -1.77 -4.25 12.15
N SER A 292 -1.92 -3.79 10.91
CA SER A 292 -1.13 -4.27 9.78
C SER A 292 0.37 -4.03 9.97
N ARG A 293 0.76 -2.84 10.43
CA ARG A 293 2.17 -2.48 10.64
C ARG A 293 2.83 -3.27 11.76
N LEU A 294 2.15 -3.49 12.85
CA LEU A 294 2.67 -4.29 13.97
C LEU A 294 2.95 -5.75 13.56
N ARG A 295 2.14 -6.29 12.65
CA ARG A 295 2.30 -7.67 12.15
C ARG A 295 3.41 -7.80 11.12
N SER A 296 3.52 -6.83 10.20
CA SER A 296 4.50 -6.90 9.12
C SER A 296 5.93 -6.52 9.53
N HIS A 297 6.07 -5.71 10.60
CA HIS A 297 7.37 -5.24 11.10
C HIS A 297 7.51 -5.49 12.61
N PRO A 298 7.74 -6.74 13.03
CA PRO A 298 7.78 -7.12 14.45
C PRO A 298 8.98 -6.51 15.21
N ASP A 299 10.04 -6.14 14.52
CA ASP A 299 11.20 -5.44 15.09
C ASP A 299 10.85 -4.02 15.54
N VAL A 300 10.18 -3.25 14.68
CA VAL A 300 9.64 -1.92 15.01
C VAL A 300 8.60 -2.04 16.13
N ALA A 301 7.72 -3.06 16.03
CA ALA A 301 6.69 -3.31 17.04
C ALA A 301 7.31 -3.54 18.43
N ARG A 302 8.30 -4.42 18.53
CA ARG A 302 9.02 -4.67 19.81
C ARG A 302 9.72 -3.43 20.35
N ARG A 303 10.31 -2.62 19.48
CA ARG A 303 11.08 -1.44 19.91
C ARG A 303 10.19 -0.27 20.37
N HIS A 304 9.09 -0.02 19.68
CA HIS A 304 8.32 1.23 19.84
C HIS A 304 6.88 1.03 20.33
N TYR A 305 6.38 -0.22 20.38
CA TYR A 305 5.01 -0.56 20.71
C TYR A 305 4.92 -1.74 21.70
N ALA A 306 5.96 -1.95 22.51
CA ALA A 306 5.99 -3.04 23.51
C ALA A 306 4.78 -2.99 24.44
N ASP A 307 4.32 -1.78 24.82
CA ASP A 307 3.14 -1.55 25.65
C ASP A 307 1.84 -2.11 25.05
N LEU A 308 1.74 -2.21 23.73
CA LEU A 308 0.57 -2.80 23.05
C LEU A 308 0.70 -4.31 22.95
N LEU A 309 1.91 -4.85 22.77
CA LEU A 309 2.16 -6.29 22.69
C LEU A 309 1.92 -6.96 24.05
N GLU A 310 2.34 -6.34 25.14
CA GLU A 310 2.10 -6.82 26.52
C GLU A 310 0.60 -6.87 26.84
N LYS A 311 -0.17 -5.83 26.47
CA LYS A 311 -1.63 -5.82 26.68
C LYS A 311 -2.35 -6.92 25.90
N ALA A 312 -1.92 -7.19 24.67
CA ALA A 312 -2.48 -8.29 23.88
C ALA A 312 -2.20 -9.67 24.50
N SER A 313 -0.99 -9.88 25.04
CA SER A 313 -0.63 -11.12 25.71
C SER A 313 -1.34 -11.32 27.06
N ALA A 314 -1.72 -10.24 27.75
CA ALA A 314 -2.44 -10.32 29.02
C ALA A 314 -3.95 -10.54 28.85
N ALA A 315 -4.49 -10.33 27.63
CA ALA A 315 -5.91 -10.49 27.29
C ALA A 315 -6.22 -11.85 26.62
N SER A 316 -5.21 -12.63 26.27
CA SER A 316 -5.28 -13.99 25.71
C SER A 316 -5.11 -15.05 26.81
#